data_c61401bf608c3e329b0cf6abb21428c2
#
_entry.id   c61401bf608c3e329b0cf6abb21428c2
#
_cell.length_a   1.000
_cell.length_b   1.000
_cell.length_c   1.000
_cell.angle_alpha   90.00
_cell.angle_beta   90.00
_cell.angle_gamma   90.00
#
_symmetry.space_group_name_H-M   'P 1'
#
loop_
_entity.id
_entity.type
_entity.pdbx_description
1 polymer ?
#
loop_
_entity_poly.entity_id
_entity_poly.type
_entity_poly.pdbx_seq_one_letter_code
_entity_poly.pdbx_strand_id
1 'polypeptide(L)'
;MDCDKVGRLILSLRKEKNMTQKELANLMNISDKTISKWERGLGCPDVSLLGELSKILGVNIEKILLGELNPNEQDRGNMKHMKFYACQSCGNVMTSAGSASISCCGRILEPMLSKPENDEHKITVLEIEDDYFVTIQHEMSRDHFISFVAYISYDRLLFIKLYPEQNGELRFPKMHGGTMYTYCNRHGLWKHETRRGIRSEKGATYY
;
A
#
# COMPACT_ATOMS: atom_id res chain seq x y z
N MET A 1 9.24 -1.24 -28.77
CA MET A 1 9.19 0.14 -28.24
C MET A 1 8.81 1.08 -29.37
N ASP A 2 7.76 1.87 -29.17
CA ASP A 2 7.28 2.85 -30.15
C ASP A 2 7.91 4.21 -29.80
N CYS A 3 8.88 4.65 -30.62
CA CYS A 3 9.65 5.87 -30.34
C CYS A 3 8.81 7.15 -30.36
N ASP A 4 7.73 7.18 -31.13
CA ASP A 4 6.80 8.32 -31.16
C ASP A 4 6.01 8.46 -29.85
N LYS A 5 5.49 7.34 -29.33
CA LYS A 5 4.79 7.33 -28.03
C LYS A 5 5.74 7.67 -26.89
N VAL A 6 6.91 7.04 -26.86
CA VAL A 6 7.94 7.30 -25.85
C VAL A 6 8.37 8.76 -25.89
N GLY A 7 8.62 9.32 -27.09
CA GLY A 7 9.03 10.70 -27.24
C GLY A 7 7.98 11.70 -26.75
N ARG A 8 6.70 11.47 -27.08
CA ARG A 8 5.59 12.29 -26.56
C ARG A 8 5.48 12.22 -25.04
N LEU A 9 5.65 11.05 -24.46
CA LEU A 9 5.63 10.88 -23.00
C LEU A 9 6.80 11.63 -22.33
N ILE A 10 8.03 11.50 -22.85
CA ILE A 10 9.20 12.22 -22.34
C ILE A 10 8.95 13.74 -22.39
N LEU A 11 8.45 14.26 -23.52
CA LEU A 11 8.11 15.68 -23.69
C LEU A 11 7.08 16.15 -22.66
N SER A 12 6.01 15.36 -22.45
CA SER A 12 4.96 15.68 -21.48
C SER A 12 5.51 15.75 -20.06
N LEU A 13 6.21 14.70 -19.62
CA LEU A 13 6.78 14.60 -18.28
C LEU A 13 7.85 15.67 -18.00
N ARG A 14 8.69 15.98 -18.99
CA ARG A 14 9.67 17.06 -18.86
C ARG A 14 8.98 18.41 -18.66
N LYS A 15 7.94 18.70 -19.46
CA LYS A 15 7.15 19.94 -19.33
C LYS A 15 6.41 20.02 -18.00
N GLU A 16 5.86 18.93 -17.52
CA GLU A 16 5.23 18.83 -16.20
C GLU A 16 6.20 19.22 -15.08
N LYS A 17 7.47 18.86 -15.23
CA LYS A 17 8.54 19.25 -14.30
C LYS A 17 9.14 20.64 -14.59
N ASN A 18 8.59 21.40 -15.55
CA ASN A 18 9.08 22.72 -15.96
C ASN A 18 10.56 22.72 -16.41
N MET A 19 11.04 21.61 -16.94
CA MET A 19 12.42 21.49 -17.43
C MET A 19 12.53 21.86 -18.91
N THR A 20 13.65 22.47 -19.29
CA THR A 20 14.07 22.61 -20.70
C THR A 20 14.72 21.32 -21.20
N GLN A 21 14.81 21.13 -22.54
CA GLN A 21 15.56 20.00 -23.11
C GLN A 21 17.03 20.00 -22.66
N LYS A 22 17.63 21.17 -22.53
CA LYS A 22 19.01 21.34 -22.08
C LYS A 22 19.20 20.91 -20.62
N GLU A 23 18.27 21.25 -19.74
CA GLU A 23 18.34 20.84 -18.33
C GLU A 23 18.21 19.33 -18.18
N LEU A 24 17.25 18.70 -18.87
CA LEU A 24 17.12 17.24 -18.86
C LEU A 24 18.39 16.58 -19.43
N ALA A 25 18.93 17.10 -20.53
CA ALA A 25 20.16 16.61 -21.15
C ALA A 25 21.35 16.71 -20.22
N ASN A 26 21.51 17.83 -19.50
CA ASN A 26 22.57 18.03 -18.51
C ASN A 26 22.47 17.02 -17.36
N LEU A 27 21.26 16.79 -16.83
CA LEU A 27 21.04 15.80 -15.77
C LEU A 27 21.40 14.37 -16.21
N MET A 28 21.25 14.07 -17.50
CA MET A 28 21.55 12.76 -18.08
C MET A 28 22.96 12.65 -18.70
N ASN A 29 23.77 13.71 -18.63
CA ASN A 29 25.10 13.79 -19.26
C ASN A 29 25.09 13.46 -20.77
N ILE A 30 24.05 13.91 -21.48
CA ILE A 30 23.89 13.74 -22.93
C ILE A 30 23.64 15.09 -23.62
N SER A 31 23.56 15.09 -24.96
CA SER A 31 23.29 16.33 -25.70
C SER A 31 21.78 16.66 -25.72
N ASP A 32 21.48 17.95 -25.70
CA ASP A 32 20.10 18.46 -25.91
C ASP A 32 19.52 18.01 -27.26
N LYS A 33 20.35 17.84 -28.27
CA LYS A 33 19.97 17.28 -29.56
C LYS A 33 19.46 15.86 -29.47
N THR A 34 20.00 15.08 -28.52
CA THR A 34 19.53 13.71 -28.24
C THR A 34 18.14 13.72 -27.64
N ILE A 35 17.88 14.56 -26.64
CA ILE A 35 16.53 14.76 -26.07
C ILE A 35 15.57 15.21 -27.13
N SER A 36 15.95 16.20 -27.95
CA SER A 36 15.12 16.69 -29.05
C SER A 36 14.79 15.61 -30.09
N LYS A 37 15.72 14.68 -30.38
CA LYS A 37 15.43 13.54 -31.27
C LYS A 37 14.41 12.60 -30.65
N TRP A 38 14.56 12.26 -29.37
CA TRP A 38 13.61 11.40 -28.68
C TRP A 38 12.20 11.99 -28.66
N GLU A 39 12.08 13.27 -28.27
CA GLU A 39 10.79 13.96 -28.18
C GLU A 39 10.06 14.08 -29.53
N ARG A 40 10.79 14.02 -30.64
CA ARG A 40 10.23 14.02 -32.01
C ARG A 40 10.01 12.62 -32.59
N GLY A 41 10.27 11.57 -31.79
CA GLY A 41 10.14 10.19 -32.27
C GLY A 41 11.24 9.75 -33.27
N LEU A 42 12.28 10.55 -33.47
CA LEU A 42 13.40 10.25 -34.39
C LEU A 42 14.46 9.30 -33.80
N GLY A 43 14.17 8.71 -32.70
CA GLY A 43 14.97 7.72 -31.99
C GLY A 43 14.42 7.47 -30.60
N CYS A 44 14.77 6.34 -30.03
CA CYS A 44 14.38 5.96 -28.68
C CYS A 44 15.58 6.11 -27.73
N PRO A 45 15.33 6.31 -26.40
CA PRO A 45 16.37 6.17 -25.40
C PRO A 45 17.01 4.78 -25.41
N ASP A 46 18.31 4.72 -25.24
CA ASP A 46 19.00 3.47 -25.02
C ASP A 46 18.59 2.86 -23.68
N VAL A 47 18.56 1.53 -23.61
CA VAL A 47 18.18 0.78 -22.39
C VAL A 47 19.05 1.18 -21.20
N SER A 48 20.32 1.46 -21.42
CA SER A 48 21.26 1.91 -20.37
C SER A 48 20.86 3.24 -19.73
N LEU A 49 20.13 4.09 -20.43
CA LEU A 49 19.70 5.43 -19.98
C LEU A 49 18.32 5.42 -19.32
N LEU A 50 17.54 4.33 -19.47
CA LEU A 50 16.18 4.28 -18.95
C LEU A 50 16.11 4.39 -17.44
N GLY A 51 17.07 3.83 -16.71
CA GLY A 51 17.12 3.90 -15.24
C GLY A 51 17.29 5.33 -14.73
N GLU A 52 18.16 6.11 -15.37
CA GLU A 52 18.38 7.52 -15.03
C GLU A 52 17.20 8.39 -15.45
N LEU A 53 16.71 8.19 -16.65
CA LEU A 53 15.53 8.88 -17.18
C LEU A 53 14.30 8.66 -16.28
N SER A 54 14.08 7.42 -15.83
CA SER A 54 13.02 7.02 -14.89
C SER A 54 13.10 7.80 -13.58
N LYS A 55 14.30 7.88 -13.00
CA LYS A 55 14.54 8.64 -11.75
C LYS A 55 14.29 10.13 -11.93
N ILE A 56 14.79 10.72 -12.99
CA ILE A 56 14.64 12.16 -13.26
C ILE A 56 13.19 12.52 -13.54
N LEU A 57 12.50 11.74 -14.36
CA LEU A 57 11.10 12.01 -14.73
C LEU A 57 10.11 11.52 -13.65
N GLY A 58 10.52 10.65 -12.72
CA GLY A 58 9.66 10.12 -11.65
C GLY A 58 8.62 9.12 -12.15
N VAL A 59 8.96 8.33 -13.17
CA VAL A 59 8.06 7.37 -13.82
C VAL A 59 8.75 6.02 -13.95
N ASN A 60 8.02 4.94 -13.76
CA ASN A 60 8.55 3.59 -13.91
C ASN A 60 9.09 3.34 -15.33
N ILE A 61 10.20 2.61 -15.44
CA ILE A 61 10.83 2.27 -16.73
C ILE A 61 9.83 1.61 -17.67
N GLU A 62 8.99 0.72 -17.17
CA GLU A 62 7.95 0.05 -17.93
C GLU A 62 7.01 1.05 -18.62
N LYS A 63 6.60 2.12 -17.93
CA LYS A 63 5.73 3.16 -18.48
C LYS A 63 6.44 4.00 -19.54
N ILE A 64 7.75 4.22 -19.37
CA ILE A 64 8.57 4.87 -20.41
C ILE A 64 8.60 3.98 -21.65
N LEU A 65 8.84 2.67 -21.50
CA LEU A 65 8.89 1.72 -22.62
C LEU A 65 7.55 1.60 -23.38
N LEU A 66 6.44 1.66 -22.66
CA LEU A 66 5.08 1.67 -23.23
C LEU A 66 4.75 2.99 -23.90
N GLY A 67 5.38 4.09 -23.46
CA GLY A 67 5.13 5.45 -23.96
C GLY A 67 3.81 6.05 -23.47
N GLU A 68 3.23 5.52 -22.37
CA GLU A 68 1.95 6.00 -21.84
C GLU A 68 1.85 5.80 -20.32
N LEU A 69 1.09 6.68 -19.67
CA LEU A 69 0.67 6.55 -18.28
C LEU A 69 -0.80 6.14 -18.25
N ASN A 70 -1.08 5.07 -17.52
CA ASN A 70 -2.45 4.67 -17.25
C ASN A 70 -2.86 5.17 -15.87
N PRO A 71 -3.74 6.19 -15.77
CA PRO A 71 -4.22 6.65 -14.48
C PRO A 71 -5.03 5.56 -13.79
N ASN A 72 -4.91 5.48 -12.48
CA ASN A 72 -5.78 4.64 -11.67
C ASN A 72 -7.21 5.19 -11.66
N GLU A 73 -8.17 4.35 -11.26
CA GLU A 73 -9.52 4.84 -10.93
C GLU A 73 -9.44 5.88 -9.82
N GLN A 74 -10.30 6.91 -9.93
CA GLN A 74 -10.39 7.94 -8.89
C GLN A 74 -10.82 7.32 -7.56
N ASP A 75 -10.28 7.82 -6.47
CA ASP A 75 -10.74 7.47 -5.14
C ASP A 75 -12.21 7.86 -4.96
N ARG A 76 -13.01 6.89 -4.54
CA ARG A 76 -14.46 7.07 -4.31
C ARG A 76 -14.78 7.54 -2.89
N GLY A 77 -13.77 7.96 -2.12
CA GLY A 77 -13.95 8.49 -0.78
C GLY A 77 -14.40 7.45 0.24
N ASN A 78 -14.02 6.19 0.09
CA ASN A 78 -14.41 5.12 0.99
C ASN A 78 -13.20 4.26 1.39
N MET A 79 -12.76 4.41 2.64
CA MET A 79 -11.61 3.68 3.21
C MET A 79 -11.84 2.16 3.31
N LYS A 80 -13.05 1.65 3.13
CA LYS A 80 -13.33 0.19 3.17
C LYS A 80 -12.64 -0.59 2.05
N HIS A 81 -12.17 0.10 1.01
CA HIS A 81 -11.42 -0.48 -0.10
C HIS A 81 -9.90 -0.47 0.09
N MET A 82 -9.44 -0.13 1.31
CA MET A 82 -8.02 -0.15 1.66
C MET A 82 -7.38 -1.50 1.32
N LYS A 83 -6.22 -1.42 0.71
CA LYS A 83 -5.36 -2.56 0.39
C LYS A 83 -4.16 -2.59 1.32
N PHE A 84 -3.78 -3.76 1.74
CA PHE A 84 -2.60 -4.01 2.56
C PHE A 84 -1.56 -4.78 1.76
N TYR A 85 -0.31 -4.45 1.95
CA TYR A 85 0.85 -5.09 1.33
C TYR A 85 1.87 -5.41 2.40
N ALA A 86 2.48 -6.58 2.33
CA ALA A 86 3.55 -6.96 3.26
C ALA A 86 4.76 -7.51 2.49
N CYS A 87 5.93 -7.04 2.83
CA CYS A 87 7.18 -7.55 2.29
C CYS A 87 7.65 -8.76 3.10
N GLN A 88 7.68 -9.92 2.50
CA GLN A 88 8.13 -11.15 3.16
C GLN A 88 9.63 -11.13 3.52
N SER A 89 10.42 -10.28 2.84
CA SER A 89 11.86 -10.21 3.07
C SER A 89 12.25 -9.35 4.27
N CYS A 90 11.52 -8.27 4.54
CA CYS A 90 11.89 -7.31 5.60
C CYS A 90 10.75 -7.01 6.60
N GLY A 91 9.57 -7.62 6.43
CA GLY A 91 8.42 -7.41 7.31
C GLY A 91 7.77 -6.02 7.21
N ASN A 92 8.18 -5.19 6.21
CA ASN A 92 7.58 -3.89 5.99
C ASN A 92 6.12 -4.05 5.55
N VAL A 93 5.24 -3.21 6.09
CA VAL A 93 3.80 -3.18 5.77
C VAL A 93 3.44 -1.83 5.20
N MET A 94 2.70 -1.84 4.11
CA MET A 94 2.22 -0.65 3.42
C MET A 94 0.73 -0.75 3.15
N THR A 95 0.08 0.40 3.03
CA THR A 95 -1.36 0.48 2.76
C THR A 95 -1.62 1.44 1.60
N SER A 96 -2.70 1.21 0.87
CA SER A 96 -3.15 2.09 -0.21
C SER A 96 -4.67 2.18 -0.21
N ALA A 97 -5.22 3.39 -0.38
CA ALA A 97 -6.66 3.60 -0.51
C ALA A 97 -7.21 3.12 -1.86
N GLY A 98 -6.35 3.03 -2.88
CA GLY A 98 -6.71 2.60 -4.23
C GLY A 98 -5.73 1.57 -4.79
N SER A 99 -5.74 1.39 -6.09
CA SER A 99 -4.76 0.56 -6.79
C SER A 99 -3.41 1.27 -6.84
N ALA A 100 -2.35 0.60 -6.44
CA ALA A 100 -1.00 1.15 -6.47
C ALA A 100 -0.01 0.04 -6.86
N SER A 101 1.03 0.40 -7.62
CA SER A 101 2.19 -0.45 -7.84
C SER A 101 3.20 -0.18 -6.73
N ILE A 102 3.32 -1.11 -5.81
CA ILE A 102 4.19 -0.98 -4.63
C ILE A 102 5.34 -1.98 -4.76
N SER A 103 6.55 -1.52 -4.49
CA SER A 103 7.73 -2.41 -4.46
C SER A 103 8.49 -2.27 -3.15
N CYS A 104 9.04 -3.38 -2.68
CA CYS A 104 9.92 -3.43 -1.50
C CYS A 104 10.98 -4.51 -1.69
N CYS A 105 12.21 -4.24 -1.24
CA CYS A 105 13.34 -5.17 -1.39
C CYS A 105 13.54 -5.66 -2.83
N GLY A 106 13.29 -4.79 -3.83
CA GLY A 106 13.44 -5.09 -5.26
C GLY A 106 12.34 -5.97 -5.86
N ARG A 107 11.24 -6.23 -5.14
CA ARG A 107 10.11 -7.04 -5.60
C ARG A 107 8.84 -6.21 -5.64
N ILE A 108 8.02 -6.42 -6.65
CA ILE A 108 6.65 -5.89 -6.70
C ILE A 108 5.82 -6.67 -5.68
N LEU A 109 5.02 -5.96 -4.90
CA LEU A 109 4.15 -6.53 -3.90
C LEU A 109 2.71 -6.54 -4.42
N GLU A 110 2.08 -7.70 -4.31
CA GLU A 110 0.65 -7.83 -4.57
C GLU A 110 -0.16 -7.47 -3.32
N PRO A 111 -1.36 -6.88 -3.50
CA PRO A 111 -2.26 -6.63 -2.39
C PRO A 111 -2.68 -7.93 -1.73
N MET A 112 -2.62 -7.98 -0.40
CA MET A 112 -3.06 -9.15 0.35
C MET A 112 -4.56 -9.35 0.23
N LEU A 113 -4.98 -10.57 -0.07
CA LEU A 113 -6.36 -10.98 -0.02
C LEU A 113 -6.72 -11.40 1.42
N SER A 114 -7.76 -10.80 1.97
CA SER A 114 -8.23 -11.15 3.31
C SER A 114 -9.02 -12.46 3.29
N LYS A 115 -8.76 -13.31 4.27
CA LYS A 115 -9.51 -14.54 4.56
C LYS A 115 -10.55 -14.27 5.65
N PRO A 116 -11.68 -14.98 5.67
CA PRO A 116 -12.57 -14.98 6.82
C PRO A 116 -11.86 -15.55 8.04
N GLU A 117 -12.19 -15.08 9.24
CA GLU A 117 -11.62 -15.59 10.48
C GLU A 117 -11.85 -17.11 10.64
N ASN A 118 -10.90 -17.77 11.31
CA ASN A 118 -11.00 -19.16 11.73
C ASN A 118 -10.63 -19.26 13.22
N ASP A 119 -10.72 -20.46 13.80
CA ASP A 119 -10.49 -20.64 15.23
C ASP A 119 -9.07 -20.24 15.68
N GLU A 120 -8.06 -20.38 14.83
CA GLU A 120 -6.66 -20.02 15.13
C GLU A 120 -6.38 -18.52 14.99
N HIS A 121 -7.21 -17.78 14.26
CA HIS A 121 -7.04 -16.35 13.98
C HIS A 121 -8.24 -15.52 14.41
N LYS A 122 -9.02 -16.05 15.34
CA LYS A 122 -10.17 -15.35 15.90
C LYS A 122 -9.73 -14.27 16.87
N ILE A 123 -10.44 -13.15 16.84
CA ILE A 123 -10.32 -12.10 17.84
C ILE A 123 -11.57 -12.05 18.71
N THR A 124 -11.38 -11.68 19.97
CA THR A 124 -12.49 -11.32 20.86
C THR A 124 -12.54 -9.82 20.99
N VAL A 125 -13.71 -9.24 20.76
CA VAL A 125 -13.92 -7.78 20.85
C VAL A 125 -14.92 -7.53 21.98
N LEU A 126 -14.49 -6.85 23.03
CA LEU A 126 -15.32 -6.39 24.12
C LEU A 126 -15.53 -4.88 24.02
N GLU A 127 -16.75 -4.45 24.26
CA GLU A 127 -17.10 -3.04 24.29
C GLU A 127 -16.96 -2.53 25.71
N ILE A 128 -16.01 -1.62 25.95
CA ILE A 128 -15.75 -1.04 27.27
C ILE A 128 -15.81 0.47 27.13
N GLU A 129 -16.83 1.09 27.71
CA GLU A 129 -17.08 2.53 27.62
C GLU A 129 -17.07 3.00 26.17
N ASP A 130 -16.14 3.87 25.80
CA ASP A 130 -15.99 4.42 24.44
C ASP A 130 -14.96 3.68 23.58
N ASP A 131 -14.43 2.54 24.08
CA ASP A 131 -13.40 1.76 23.42
C ASP A 131 -13.87 0.34 23.06
N TYR A 132 -13.21 -0.23 22.06
CA TYR A 132 -13.17 -1.67 21.83
C TYR A 132 -11.89 -2.25 22.42
N PHE A 133 -12.03 -3.17 23.36
CA PHE A 133 -10.95 -4.00 23.86
C PHE A 133 -10.86 -5.27 23.01
N VAL A 134 -9.74 -5.44 22.33
CA VAL A 134 -9.51 -6.54 21.38
C VAL A 134 -8.48 -7.48 21.97
N THR A 135 -8.86 -8.75 22.10
CA THR A 135 -7.95 -9.83 22.51
C THR A 135 -7.72 -10.77 21.33
N ILE A 136 -6.48 -11.02 21.02
CA ILE A 136 -6.05 -11.93 19.97
C ILE A 136 -5.59 -13.23 20.59
N GLN A 137 -6.29 -14.32 20.31
CA GLN A 137 -5.90 -15.67 20.74
C GLN A 137 -5.03 -16.31 19.66
N HIS A 138 -3.77 -15.91 19.59
CA HIS A 138 -2.83 -16.37 18.58
C HIS A 138 -1.45 -16.53 19.21
N GLU A 139 -0.67 -17.46 18.70
CA GLU A 139 0.75 -17.57 19.03
C GLU A 139 1.46 -16.25 18.70
N MET A 140 2.27 -15.76 19.63
CA MET A 140 3.06 -14.52 19.47
C MET A 140 4.56 -14.83 19.62
N SER A 141 5.01 -15.96 19.03
CA SER A 141 6.42 -16.37 19.05
C SER A 141 7.26 -15.52 18.08
N ARG A 142 8.59 -15.67 18.14
CA ARG A 142 9.52 -14.95 17.25
C ARG A 142 9.24 -15.13 15.78
N ASP A 143 8.89 -16.34 15.40
CA ASP A 143 8.74 -16.75 14.00
C ASP A 143 7.30 -16.80 13.53
N HIS A 144 6.33 -16.71 14.46
CA HIS A 144 4.92 -16.81 14.18
C HIS A 144 4.11 -15.88 15.09
N PHE A 145 3.64 -14.76 14.55
CA PHE A 145 2.94 -13.73 15.32
C PHE A 145 2.01 -12.88 14.45
N ILE A 146 1.06 -12.24 15.09
CA ILE A 146 0.26 -11.19 14.46
C ILE A 146 1.09 -9.91 14.38
N SER A 147 1.39 -9.48 13.19
CA SER A 147 2.27 -8.35 12.91
C SER A 147 1.57 -7.00 12.98
N PHE A 148 0.26 -6.96 12.73
CA PHE A 148 -0.55 -5.76 12.92
C PHE A 148 -2.03 -6.09 13.10
N VAL A 149 -2.74 -5.14 13.69
CA VAL A 149 -4.19 -5.05 13.67
C VAL A 149 -4.60 -3.73 13.06
N ALA A 150 -5.52 -3.75 12.13
CA ALA A 150 -6.09 -2.58 11.48
C ALA A 150 -7.60 -2.55 11.70
N TYR A 151 -8.13 -1.39 12.08
CA TYR A 151 -9.56 -1.16 12.17
C TYR A 151 -9.96 -0.06 11.18
N ILE A 152 -10.82 -0.40 10.23
CA ILE A 152 -11.22 0.47 9.11
C ILE A 152 -12.69 0.79 9.20
N SER A 153 -13.01 2.08 9.20
CA SER A 153 -14.35 2.60 8.93
C SER A 153 -14.43 3.22 7.52
N TYR A 154 -15.51 3.95 7.24
CA TYR A 154 -15.68 4.58 5.92
C TYR A 154 -14.70 5.75 5.69
N ASP A 155 -14.23 6.41 6.75
CA ASP A 155 -13.46 7.67 6.70
C ASP A 155 -12.06 7.59 7.33
N ARG A 156 -11.74 6.48 8.02
CA ARG A 156 -10.49 6.37 8.76
C ARG A 156 -9.96 4.95 8.91
N LEU A 157 -8.64 4.87 9.04
CA LEU A 157 -7.88 3.67 9.36
C LEU A 157 -7.17 3.89 10.69
N LEU A 158 -7.39 3.00 11.65
CA LEU A 158 -6.57 2.88 12.86
C LEU A 158 -5.68 1.65 12.70
N PHE A 159 -4.38 1.82 12.89
CA PHE A 159 -3.38 0.79 12.65
C PHE A 159 -2.46 0.64 13.85
N ILE A 160 -2.38 -0.56 14.41
CA ILE A 160 -1.48 -0.90 15.51
C ILE A 160 -0.52 -1.98 15.03
N LYS A 161 0.77 -1.66 15.04
CA LYS A 161 1.85 -2.61 14.76
C LYS A 161 2.12 -3.42 16.00
N LEU A 162 2.24 -4.74 15.83
CA LEU A 162 2.64 -5.67 16.88
C LEU A 162 3.99 -6.30 16.55
N TYR A 163 4.65 -6.76 17.58
CA TYR A 163 5.96 -7.42 17.50
C TYR A 163 5.90 -8.79 18.20
N PRO A 164 6.86 -9.69 17.93
CA PRO A 164 6.97 -10.95 18.63
C PRO A 164 6.97 -10.77 20.16
N GLU A 165 6.45 -11.75 20.86
CA GLU A 165 6.44 -11.84 22.33
C GLU A 165 5.63 -10.74 23.05
N GLN A 166 4.84 -9.95 22.30
CA GLN A 166 3.90 -8.98 22.86
C GLN A 166 2.56 -9.65 23.23
N ASN A 167 1.89 -9.08 24.24
CA ASN A 167 0.50 -9.42 24.54
C ASN A 167 -0.39 -9.09 23.35
N GLY A 168 -1.32 -9.99 23.05
CA GLY A 168 -2.33 -9.80 22.01
C GLY A 168 -3.53 -8.95 22.45
N GLU A 169 -3.34 -7.99 23.34
CA GLU A 169 -4.39 -7.12 23.88
C GLU A 169 -4.23 -5.69 23.37
N LEU A 170 -5.31 -5.16 22.81
CA LEU A 170 -5.31 -3.86 22.14
C LEU A 170 -6.57 -3.07 22.48
N ARG A 171 -6.49 -1.73 22.35
CA ARG A 171 -7.65 -0.84 22.46
C ARG A 171 -7.80 0.00 21.21
N PHE A 172 -9.03 0.10 20.73
CA PHE A 172 -9.41 1.00 19.65
C PHE A 172 -10.59 1.86 20.12
N PRO A 173 -10.58 3.17 19.84
CA PRO A 173 -11.76 3.99 20.05
C PRO A 173 -12.92 3.46 19.20
N LYS A 174 -14.14 3.50 19.71
CA LYS A 174 -15.33 3.11 18.96
C LYS A 174 -15.49 3.97 17.73
N MET A 175 -15.71 3.32 16.60
CA MET A 175 -16.09 3.96 15.34
C MET A 175 -17.44 3.41 14.89
N HIS A 176 -18.23 4.24 14.23
CA HIS A 176 -19.54 3.82 13.72
C HIS A 176 -19.39 2.86 12.54
N GLY A 177 -19.52 1.59 12.82
CA GLY A 177 -19.31 0.52 11.86
C GLY A 177 -17.84 0.39 11.50
N GLY A 178 -17.43 -0.74 11.03
CA GLY A 178 -16.05 -0.97 10.62
C GLY A 178 -15.74 -2.44 10.49
N THR A 179 -14.55 -2.69 9.98
CA THR A 179 -14.00 -4.04 9.80
C THR A 179 -12.62 -4.06 10.44
N MET A 180 -12.37 -5.05 11.25
CA MET A 180 -11.02 -5.30 11.78
C MET A 180 -10.28 -6.30 10.90
N TYR A 181 -9.00 -6.08 10.76
CA TYR A 181 -8.09 -6.96 10.04
C TYR A 181 -6.90 -7.29 10.93
N THR A 182 -6.51 -8.56 10.94
CA THR A 182 -5.26 -9.00 11.58
C THR A 182 -4.35 -9.63 10.53
N TYR A 183 -3.07 -9.37 10.62
CA TYR A 183 -2.09 -9.97 9.73
C TYR A 183 -1.12 -10.85 10.49
N CYS A 184 -1.21 -12.15 10.21
CA CYS A 184 -0.24 -13.14 10.66
C CYS A 184 0.90 -13.23 9.64
N ASN A 185 2.14 -13.16 10.11
CA ASN A 185 3.32 -13.22 9.25
C ASN A 185 3.46 -14.54 8.46
N ARG A 186 2.84 -15.63 8.92
CA ARG A 186 2.81 -16.93 8.23
C ARG A 186 1.53 -17.18 7.43
N HIS A 187 0.37 -16.79 7.98
CA HIS A 187 -0.92 -17.22 7.45
C HIS A 187 -1.64 -16.13 6.65
N GLY A 188 -1.09 -14.89 6.63
CA GLY A 188 -1.62 -13.79 5.82
C GLY A 188 -2.67 -12.95 6.54
N LEU A 189 -3.52 -12.28 5.76
CA LEU A 189 -4.49 -11.30 6.25
C LEU A 189 -5.84 -11.95 6.57
N TRP A 190 -6.40 -11.63 7.74
CA TRP A 190 -7.69 -12.13 8.23
C TRP A 190 -8.65 -10.98 8.44
N LYS A 191 -9.91 -11.18 8.08
CA LYS A 191 -10.99 -10.19 8.19
C LYS A 191 -11.97 -10.59 9.29
N HIS A 192 -12.25 -9.65 10.19
CA HIS A 192 -13.18 -9.81 11.30
C HIS A 192 -14.28 -8.77 11.17
N GLU A 193 -15.52 -9.20 11.00
CA GLU A 193 -16.66 -8.28 10.94
C GLU A 193 -17.08 -7.91 12.36
N THR A 194 -16.92 -6.65 12.71
CA THR A 194 -17.52 -6.11 13.93
C THR A 194 -19.02 -6.03 13.69
N ARG A 195 -19.74 -7.05 14.13
CA ARG A 195 -21.21 -7.09 13.99
C ARG A 195 -21.82 -5.88 14.67
N ARG A 196 -22.78 -5.22 14.04
CA ARG A 196 -23.73 -4.34 14.71
C ARG A 196 -24.44 -5.17 15.80
N GLY A 197 -24.08 -4.91 17.06
CA GLY A 197 -24.72 -5.55 18.21
C GLY A 197 -23.91 -6.68 18.84
N ILE A 198 -22.73 -6.37 19.36
CA ILE A 198 -22.20 -7.13 20.49
C ILE A 198 -23.16 -6.85 21.64
N ARG A 199 -23.95 -7.86 22.02
CA ARG A 199 -24.80 -7.76 23.19
C ARG A 199 -23.89 -7.38 24.36
N SER A 200 -24.15 -6.21 24.98
CA SER A 200 -23.61 -5.91 26.30
C SER A 200 -24.03 -7.06 27.22
N GLU A 201 -23.12 -7.86 27.70
CA GLU A 201 -23.36 -8.65 28.90
C GLU A 201 -23.52 -7.64 30.04
N LYS A 202 -24.76 -7.21 30.23
CA LYS A 202 -25.18 -6.57 31.47
C LYS A 202 -25.15 -7.65 32.53
N GLY A 203 -24.23 -7.56 33.47
CA GLY A 203 -24.35 -8.25 34.73
C GLY A 203 -23.13 -9.00 35.19
N ALA A 204 -22.12 -8.29 35.63
CA ALA A 204 -21.31 -8.74 36.74
C ALA A 204 -21.28 -7.61 37.78
N THR A 205 -22.25 -7.62 38.66
CA THR A 205 -22.25 -6.84 39.91
C THR A 205 -21.11 -7.41 40.76
N TYR A 206 -20.03 -6.66 40.89
CA TYR A 206 -19.07 -6.90 41.93
C TYR A 206 -19.56 -6.22 43.22
N TYR A 207 -19.85 -7.04 44.25
CA TYR A 207 -19.96 -6.61 45.62
C TYR A 207 -18.56 -6.43 46.22
#